data_4b6c65d32dea867f7c287da4ee3c88c5
#
_entry.id   4b6c65d32dea867f7c287da4ee3c88c5
#
_cell.length_a   1.000
_cell.length_b   1.000
_cell.length_c   1.000
_cell.angle_alpha   90.00
_cell.angle_beta   90.00
_cell.angle_gamma   90.00
#
_symmetry.space_group_name_H-M   'P 1'
#
loop_
_entity.id
_entity.type
_entity.pdbx_description
1 polymer ?
#
loop_
_entity_poly.entity_id
_entity_poly.type
_entity_poly.pdbx_seq_one_letter_code
_entity_poly.pdbx_strand_id
1 'polypeptide(L)'
;LLQPAMGLGMNGLALAIYWVGAALVESIARTDMAGRLTMFTNVLVFSTYATYVVMSFMMLETIFMLLPQAQVSAERINEVLERKANIREGSVSECKEHGTVEFKNVSFRYPHASEDELSNISFRVNRGETLAVIGATGSGKTTLVSLIPRFYDATEGEVLVDGVNVRDYTFDTLYNKLGYVTQKAVLFAGSIRDNVYFGESEAPADDECLAQAVELSQAKEFVDKLPDGTQHH
;
A
#
# COMPACT_ATOMS: atom_id res chain seq x y z
N LEU A 1 -24.67 -26.04 -7.94
CA LEU A 1 -25.16 -27.40 -8.10
C LEU A 1 -24.76 -28.32 -6.94
N LEU A 2 -23.62 -28.11 -6.28
CA LEU A 2 -23.09 -28.96 -5.20
C LEU A 2 -23.97 -28.88 -3.91
N GLN A 3 -24.31 -27.65 -3.47
CA GLN A 3 -25.12 -27.44 -2.25
C GLN A 3 -26.51 -28.14 -2.30
N PRO A 4 -27.31 -28.02 -3.37
CA PRO A 4 -28.57 -28.75 -3.45
C PRO A 4 -28.40 -30.27 -3.46
N ALA A 5 -27.36 -30.79 -4.11
CA ALA A 5 -27.05 -32.21 -4.14
C ALA A 5 -26.68 -32.77 -2.76
N MET A 6 -25.90 -32.01 -1.98
CA MET A 6 -25.57 -32.36 -0.60
C MET A 6 -26.76 -32.32 0.32
N GLY A 7 -27.66 -31.34 0.17
CA GLY A 7 -28.91 -31.30 0.91
C GLY A 7 -29.82 -32.51 0.62
N LEU A 8 -29.90 -32.94 -0.63
CA LEU A 8 -30.60 -34.18 -1.01
C LEU A 8 -29.96 -35.42 -0.38
N GLY A 9 -28.60 -35.47 -0.39
CA GLY A 9 -27.87 -36.59 0.23
C GLY A 9 -28.11 -36.68 1.75
N MET A 10 -28.05 -35.55 2.46
CA MET A 10 -28.35 -35.51 3.91
C MET A 10 -29.76 -35.93 4.25
N ASN A 11 -30.74 -35.39 3.53
CA ASN A 11 -32.14 -35.74 3.76
C ASN A 11 -32.43 -37.20 3.39
N GLY A 12 -31.82 -37.70 2.32
CA GLY A 12 -31.89 -39.10 1.92
C GLY A 12 -31.30 -40.04 2.96
N LEU A 13 -30.14 -39.69 3.53
CA LEU A 13 -29.51 -40.44 4.61
C LEU A 13 -30.40 -40.49 5.86
N ALA A 14 -30.96 -39.36 6.27
CA ALA A 14 -31.87 -39.27 7.41
C ALA A 14 -33.11 -40.14 7.20
N LEU A 15 -33.73 -40.07 6.02
CA LEU A 15 -34.87 -40.92 5.66
C LEU A 15 -34.52 -42.42 5.73
N ALA A 16 -33.37 -42.82 5.19
CA ALA A 16 -32.90 -44.18 5.24
C ALA A 16 -32.68 -44.69 6.67
N ILE A 17 -32.08 -43.89 7.53
CA ILE A 17 -31.84 -44.20 8.95
C ILE A 17 -33.17 -44.38 9.67
N TYR A 18 -34.14 -43.50 9.48
CA TYR A 18 -35.45 -43.61 10.13
C TYR A 18 -36.28 -44.79 9.58
N TRP A 19 -36.19 -45.04 8.27
CA TRP A 19 -36.85 -46.20 7.67
C TRP A 19 -36.34 -47.53 8.24
N VAL A 20 -35.01 -47.72 8.23
CA VAL A 20 -34.38 -48.92 8.79
C VAL A 20 -34.60 -48.99 10.31
N GLY A 21 -34.49 -47.86 11.01
CA GLY A 21 -34.75 -47.78 12.44
C GLY A 21 -36.17 -48.18 12.82
N ALA A 22 -37.19 -47.75 12.06
CA ALA A 22 -38.57 -48.11 12.29
C ALA A 22 -38.78 -49.64 12.11
N ALA A 23 -38.17 -50.21 11.05
CA ALA A 23 -38.24 -51.65 10.80
C ALA A 23 -37.61 -52.48 11.95
N LEU A 24 -36.44 -51.98 12.48
CA LEU A 24 -35.76 -52.61 13.61
C LEU A 24 -36.61 -52.56 14.90
N VAL A 25 -37.23 -51.43 15.19
CA VAL A 25 -38.12 -51.26 16.36
C VAL A 25 -39.37 -52.17 16.23
N GLU A 26 -39.93 -52.33 15.01
CA GLU A 26 -41.05 -53.18 14.76
C GLU A 26 -40.73 -54.69 14.92
N SER A 27 -39.46 -55.07 14.62
CA SER A 27 -39.01 -56.45 14.79
C SER A 27 -38.95 -56.93 16.25
N ILE A 28 -38.94 -56.00 17.22
CA ILE A 28 -38.93 -56.28 18.65
C ILE A 28 -40.39 -56.64 19.10
N ALA A 29 -40.50 -57.66 19.91
CA ALA A 29 -41.79 -58.10 20.42
C ALA A 29 -42.60 -56.96 21.03
N ARG A 30 -43.91 -56.91 20.75
CA ARG A 30 -44.78 -55.80 21.26
C ARG A 30 -44.91 -55.80 22.76
N THR A 31 -44.62 -56.92 23.44
CA THR A 31 -44.60 -57.04 24.89
C THR A 31 -43.31 -56.48 25.54
N ASP A 32 -42.21 -56.31 24.77
CA ASP A 32 -40.98 -55.79 25.26
C ASP A 32 -40.86 -54.24 24.97
N MET A 33 -41.57 -53.50 25.80
CA MET A 33 -41.62 -52.06 25.68
C MET A 33 -40.27 -51.39 25.99
N ALA A 34 -39.49 -51.96 26.91
CA ALA A 34 -38.15 -51.44 27.27
C ALA A 34 -37.15 -51.62 26.12
N GLY A 35 -37.15 -52.80 25.49
CA GLY A 35 -36.33 -53.08 24.32
C GLY A 35 -36.66 -52.17 23.14
N ARG A 36 -37.94 -51.91 22.88
CA ARG A 36 -38.39 -50.98 21.82
C ARG A 36 -37.95 -49.52 22.07
N LEU A 37 -38.08 -49.06 23.33
CA LEU A 37 -37.66 -47.71 23.71
C LEU A 37 -36.12 -47.53 23.57
N THR A 38 -35.37 -48.54 24.01
CA THR A 38 -33.89 -48.54 23.87
C THR A 38 -33.50 -48.50 22.40
N MET A 39 -34.12 -49.31 21.55
CA MET A 39 -33.84 -49.33 20.11
C MET A 39 -34.16 -47.99 19.45
N PHE A 40 -35.31 -47.40 19.78
CA PHE A 40 -35.70 -46.09 19.31
C PHE A 40 -34.67 -45.02 19.68
N THR A 41 -34.23 -45.02 20.95
CA THR A 41 -33.17 -44.09 21.43
C THR A 41 -31.87 -44.30 20.68
N ASN A 42 -31.46 -45.54 20.44
CA ASN A 42 -30.24 -45.85 19.68
C ASN A 42 -30.32 -45.33 18.24
N VAL A 43 -31.48 -45.43 17.57
CA VAL A 43 -31.72 -44.90 16.23
C VAL A 43 -31.57 -43.38 16.22
N LEU A 44 -32.11 -42.67 17.22
CA LEU A 44 -31.96 -41.22 17.36
C LEU A 44 -30.50 -40.82 17.55
N VAL A 45 -29.78 -41.49 18.46
CA VAL A 45 -28.37 -41.26 18.71
C VAL A 45 -27.55 -41.52 17.45
N PHE A 46 -27.79 -42.63 16.77
CA PHE A 46 -27.10 -42.94 15.52
C PHE A 46 -27.36 -41.89 14.44
N SER A 47 -28.63 -41.46 14.28
CA SER A 47 -28.98 -40.37 13.35
C SER A 47 -28.21 -39.07 13.63
N THR A 48 -28.07 -38.73 14.92
CA THR A 48 -27.30 -37.55 15.34
C THR A 48 -25.82 -37.67 14.96
N TYR A 49 -25.20 -38.81 15.27
CA TYR A 49 -23.78 -39.02 14.89
C TYR A 49 -23.60 -39.08 13.37
N ALA A 50 -24.50 -39.70 12.63
CA ALA A 50 -24.45 -39.72 11.18
C ALA A 50 -24.50 -38.30 10.59
N THR A 51 -25.32 -37.43 11.17
CA THR A 51 -25.39 -36.02 10.78
C THR A 51 -24.08 -35.28 11.08
N TYR A 52 -23.48 -35.51 12.25
CA TYR A 52 -22.17 -34.90 12.58
C TYR A 52 -21.04 -35.34 11.64
N VAL A 53 -21.03 -36.61 11.25
CA VAL A 53 -20.05 -37.11 10.28
C VAL A 53 -20.20 -36.38 8.94
N VAL A 54 -21.42 -36.25 8.42
CA VAL A 54 -21.69 -35.54 7.15
C VAL A 54 -21.28 -34.06 7.28
N MET A 55 -21.63 -33.38 8.38
CA MET A 55 -21.24 -32.01 8.63
C MET A 55 -19.72 -31.84 8.67
N SER A 56 -18.99 -32.78 9.27
CA SER A 56 -17.53 -32.76 9.31
C SER A 56 -16.91 -32.82 7.90
N PHE A 57 -17.48 -33.66 7.02
CA PHE A 57 -17.06 -33.71 5.61
C PHE A 57 -17.36 -32.39 4.86
N MET A 58 -18.50 -31.77 5.11
CA MET A 58 -18.86 -30.47 4.52
C MET A 58 -17.91 -29.38 4.98
N MET A 59 -17.50 -29.39 6.27
CA MET A 59 -16.52 -28.44 6.80
C MET A 59 -15.15 -28.62 6.15
N LEU A 60 -14.75 -29.89 5.96
CA LEU A 60 -13.50 -30.23 5.27
C LEU A 60 -13.49 -29.71 3.83
N GLU A 61 -14.59 -29.90 3.10
CA GLU A 61 -14.75 -29.37 1.73
C GLU A 61 -14.57 -27.84 1.69
N THR A 62 -15.17 -27.12 2.65
CA THR A 62 -15.03 -25.66 2.74
C THR A 62 -13.57 -25.25 2.93
N ILE A 63 -12.83 -25.98 3.77
CA ILE A 63 -11.39 -25.72 3.98
C ILE A 63 -10.61 -25.93 2.68
N PHE A 64 -10.84 -27.02 1.95
CA PHE A 64 -10.20 -27.29 0.67
C PHE A 64 -10.51 -26.22 -0.39
N MET A 65 -11.69 -25.63 -0.36
CA MET A 65 -12.08 -24.55 -1.27
C MET A 65 -11.40 -23.22 -0.91
N LEU A 66 -11.27 -22.92 0.39
CA LEU A 66 -10.66 -21.66 0.87
C LEU A 66 -9.13 -21.67 0.84
N LEU A 67 -8.51 -22.83 0.97
CA LEU A 67 -7.05 -22.95 1.06
C LEU A 67 -6.31 -22.35 -0.14
N PRO A 68 -6.68 -22.64 -1.41
CA PRO A 68 -6.03 -22.03 -2.57
C PRO A 68 -6.22 -20.50 -2.61
N GLN A 69 -7.39 -20.00 -2.21
CA GLN A 69 -7.67 -18.57 -2.18
C GLN A 69 -6.83 -17.85 -1.12
N ALA A 70 -6.69 -18.47 0.06
CA ALA A 70 -5.83 -17.97 1.12
C ALA A 70 -4.35 -17.95 0.69
N GLN A 71 -3.90 -18.99 0.00
CA GLN A 71 -2.53 -19.08 -0.52
C GLN A 71 -2.23 -17.96 -1.52
N VAL A 72 -3.09 -17.75 -2.52
CA VAL A 72 -2.90 -16.66 -3.51
C VAL A 72 -2.91 -15.29 -2.84
N SER A 73 -3.76 -15.10 -1.83
CA SER A 73 -3.79 -13.85 -1.07
C SER A 73 -2.51 -13.63 -0.26
N ALA A 74 -1.99 -14.69 0.37
CA ALA A 74 -0.74 -14.65 1.11
C ALA A 74 0.46 -14.37 0.19
N GLU A 75 0.52 -14.98 -0.99
CA GLU A 75 1.56 -14.72 -1.99
C GLU A 75 1.59 -13.26 -2.43
N ARG A 76 0.42 -12.65 -2.70
CA ARG A 76 0.33 -11.22 -3.06
C ARG A 76 0.77 -10.30 -1.94
N ILE A 77 0.42 -10.63 -0.69
CA ILE A 77 0.87 -9.86 0.47
C ILE A 77 2.40 -9.97 0.63
N ASN A 78 2.93 -11.17 0.52
CA ASN A 78 4.37 -11.41 0.62
C ASN A 78 5.14 -10.71 -0.50
N GLU A 79 4.63 -10.71 -1.73
CA GLU A 79 5.25 -9.98 -2.84
C GLU A 79 5.43 -8.49 -2.51
N VAL A 80 4.46 -7.87 -1.84
CA VAL A 80 4.56 -6.46 -1.42
C VAL A 80 5.51 -6.30 -0.24
N LEU A 81 5.45 -7.18 0.76
CA LEU A 81 6.29 -7.11 1.95
C LEU A 81 7.77 -7.39 1.67
N GLU A 82 8.05 -8.28 0.72
CA GLU A 82 9.42 -8.63 0.31
C GLU A 82 10.03 -7.59 -0.65
N ARG A 83 9.23 -6.67 -1.17
CA ARG A 83 9.70 -5.65 -2.10
C ARG A 83 10.64 -4.68 -1.37
N LYS A 84 11.91 -4.74 -1.73
CA LYS A 84 12.91 -3.81 -1.20
C LYS A 84 12.91 -2.53 -2.00
N ALA A 85 13.03 -1.39 -1.32
CA ALA A 85 13.26 -0.13 -1.99
C ALA A 85 14.53 -0.19 -2.84
N ASN A 86 14.45 0.23 -4.10
CA ASN A 86 15.59 0.27 -5.01
C ASN A 86 16.58 1.37 -4.60
N ILE A 87 16.07 2.47 -4.06
CA ILE A 87 16.85 3.61 -3.61
C ILE A 87 17.17 3.40 -2.12
N ARG A 88 18.47 3.32 -1.81
CA ARG A 88 18.95 3.14 -0.44
C ARG A 88 19.56 4.43 0.05
N GLU A 89 19.35 4.73 1.30
CA GLU A 89 19.94 5.88 1.98
C GLU A 89 21.46 5.81 2.00
N GLY A 90 22.10 6.95 1.83
CA GLY A 90 23.54 7.12 2.01
C GLY A 90 23.90 7.37 3.47
N SER A 91 25.11 7.83 3.72
CA SER A 91 25.66 8.04 5.06
C SER A 91 26.12 9.46 5.36
N VAL A 92 26.06 10.35 4.37
CA VAL A 92 26.52 11.74 4.53
C VAL A 92 25.42 12.58 5.16
N SER A 93 25.67 13.08 6.37
CA SER A 93 24.75 13.93 7.13
C SER A 93 25.19 15.40 7.20
N GLU A 94 26.41 15.74 6.75
CA GLU A 94 26.94 17.09 6.78
C GLU A 94 27.65 17.45 5.47
N CYS A 95 27.53 18.70 5.02
CA CYS A 95 28.22 19.25 3.87
C CYS A 95 28.62 20.69 4.12
N LYS A 96 29.80 21.10 3.60
CA LYS A 96 30.38 22.42 3.82
C LYS A 96 29.91 23.49 2.84
N GLU A 97 29.49 23.10 1.64
CA GLU A 97 29.01 24.02 0.61
C GLU A 97 27.48 24.10 0.65
N HIS A 98 26.93 25.23 0.23
CA HIS A 98 25.49 25.44 0.22
C HIS A 98 25.02 26.09 -1.08
N GLY A 99 24.04 25.47 -1.72
CA GLY A 99 23.30 26.02 -2.84
C GLY A 99 23.90 25.76 -4.20
N THR A 100 24.66 24.68 -4.40
CA THR A 100 25.16 24.29 -5.72
C THR A 100 24.53 22.99 -6.19
N VAL A 101 24.22 22.91 -7.49
CA VAL A 101 23.75 21.68 -8.17
C VAL A 101 24.59 21.43 -9.39
N GLU A 102 25.13 20.23 -9.56
CA GLU A 102 25.95 19.86 -10.70
C GLU A 102 25.54 18.50 -11.26
N PHE A 103 25.38 18.43 -12.55
CA PHE A 103 25.20 17.20 -13.32
C PHE A 103 26.48 16.90 -14.09
N LYS A 104 26.99 15.66 -13.96
CA LYS A 104 28.21 15.20 -14.64
C LYS A 104 27.88 13.98 -15.50
N ASN A 105 27.81 14.17 -16.81
CA ASN A 105 27.55 13.14 -17.81
C ASN A 105 26.35 12.24 -17.45
N VAL A 106 25.27 12.86 -16.98
CA VAL A 106 24.10 12.16 -16.45
C VAL A 106 23.26 11.60 -17.59
N SER A 107 23.06 10.30 -17.59
CA SER A 107 22.04 9.61 -18.40
C SER A 107 21.03 8.94 -17.48
N PHE A 108 19.77 8.92 -17.93
CA PHE A 108 18.70 8.30 -17.15
C PHE A 108 17.73 7.54 -18.05
N ARG A 109 17.38 6.32 -17.61
CA ARG A 109 16.39 5.47 -18.23
C ARG A 109 15.39 4.98 -17.16
N TYR A 110 14.10 5.08 -17.48
CA TYR A 110 13.07 4.51 -16.61
C TYR A 110 13.16 2.97 -16.58
N PRO A 111 12.81 2.33 -15.46
CA PRO A 111 12.71 0.88 -15.40
C PRO A 111 11.80 0.35 -16.54
N HIS A 112 12.28 -0.67 -17.25
CA HIS A 112 11.59 -1.29 -18.39
C HIS A 112 11.48 -0.43 -19.67
N ALA A 113 12.06 0.76 -19.73
CA ALA A 113 12.17 1.51 -20.96
C ALA A 113 13.32 0.97 -21.84
N SER A 114 13.16 1.04 -23.17
CA SER A 114 14.18 0.61 -24.14
C SER A 114 15.20 1.70 -24.46
N GLU A 115 14.85 2.97 -24.22
CA GLU A 115 15.65 4.14 -24.60
C GLU A 115 15.89 5.03 -23.38
N ASP A 116 16.95 5.83 -23.45
CA ASP A 116 17.27 6.81 -22.44
C ASP A 116 16.35 8.03 -22.56
N GLU A 117 15.74 8.44 -21.46
CA GLU A 117 14.98 9.69 -21.36
C GLU A 117 15.91 10.91 -21.30
N LEU A 118 17.06 10.76 -20.67
CA LEU A 118 18.13 11.77 -20.60
C LEU A 118 19.45 11.12 -21.01
N SER A 119 20.22 11.79 -21.87
CA SER A 119 21.50 11.28 -22.37
C SER A 119 22.60 12.34 -22.20
N ASN A 120 23.65 11.98 -21.45
CA ASN A 120 24.88 12.74 -21.30
C ASN A 120 24.70 14.22 -20.93
N ILE A 121 23.85 14.49 -19.95
CA ILE A 121 23.56 15.86 -19.46
C ILE A 121 24.66 16.32 -18.50
N SER A 122 25.24 17.49 -18.78
CA SER A 122 26.25 18.11 -17.93
C SER A 122 26.01 19.62 -17.81
N PHE A 123 25.84 20.11 -16.58
CA PHE A 123 25.76 21.53 -16.25
C PHE A 123 26.06 21.74 -14.78
N ARG A 124 26.31 22.96 -14.39
CA ARG A 124 26.46 23.38 -12.99
C ARG A 124 25.70 24.68 -12.76
N VAL A 125 25.04 24.75 -11.62
CA VAL A 125 24.33 25.93 -11.12
C VAL A 125 24.97 26.31 -9.78
N ASN A 126 25.41 27.54 -9.63
CA ASN A 126 26.01 28.03 -8.39
C ASN A 126 24.97 28.77 -7.53
N ARG A 127 25.32 29.01 -6.29
CA ARG A 127 24.45 29.72 -5.35
C ARG A 127 24.03 31.10 -5.91
N GLY A 128 22.71 31.33 -5.88
CA GLY A 128 22.14 32.60 -6.37
C GLY A 128 21.89 32.62 -7.89
N GLU A 129 22.29 31.58 -8.62
CA GLU A 129 22.02 31.48 -10.05
C GLU A 129 20.64 30.84 -10.28
N THR A 130 20.00 31.23 -11.38
CA THR A 130 18.76 30.63 -11.87
C THR A 130 19.01 29.93 -13.19
N LEU A 131 18.71 28.66 -13.28
CA LEU A 131 18.74 27.88 -14.51
C LEU A 131 17.31 27.63 -15.01
N ALA A 132 17.01 28.03 -16.23
CA ALA A 132 15.75 27.71 -16.89
C ALA A 132 15.93 26.54 -17.86
N VAL A 133 15.15 25.48 -17.69
CA VAL A 133 15.12 24.32 -18.59
C VAL A 133 13.92 24.44 -19.52
N ILE A 134 14.20 24.65 -20.83
CA ILE A 134 13.18 24.88 -21.86
C ILE A 134 13.16 23.67 -22.82
N GLY A 135 11.99 23.31 -23.28
CA GLY A 135 11.82 22.22 -24.26
C GLY A 135 10.35 21.84 -24.45
N ALA A 136 10.08 21.03 -25.48
CA ALA A 136 8.75 20.52 -25.78
C ALA A 136 8.20 19.61 -24.66
N THR A 137 6.91 19.33 -24.70
CA THR A 137 6.31 18.31 -23.81
C THR A 137 6.95 16.94 -24.12
N GLY A 138 7.34 16.20 -23.08
CA GLY A 138 8.01 14.90 -23.22
C GLY A 138 9.54 14.99 -23.45
N SER A 139 10.17 16.16 -23.33
CA SER A 139 11.62 16.32 -23.49
C SER A 139 12.45 16.03 -22.23
N GLY A 140 11.91 15.35 -21.24
CA GLY A 140 12.63 14.93 -20.03
C GLY A 140 12.82 16.02 -18.94
N LYS A 141 12.23 17.23 -19.07
CA LYS A 141 12.40 18.33 -18.08
C LYS A 141 12.03 17.91 -16.66
N THR A 142 10.88 17.31 -16.48
CA THR A 142 10.41 16.84 -15.17
C THR A 142 11.31 15.72 -14.64
N THR A 143 11.76 14.85 -15.52
CA THR A 143 12.70 13.77 -15.19
C THR A 143 14.03 14.34 -14.69
N LEU A 144 14.57 15.32 -15.40
CA LEU A 144 15.82 16.00 -15.00
C LEU A 144 15.72 16.57 -13.59
N VAL A 145 14.65 17.33 -13.31
CA VAL A 145 14.45 17.96 -12.00
C VAL A 145 14.22 16.90 -10.91
N SER A 146 13.58 15.79 -11.24
CA SER A 146 13.30 14.68 -10.29
C SER A 146 14.55 13.90 -9.86
N LEU A 147 15.67 14.03 -10.58
CA LEU A 147 16.94 13.43 -10.17
C LEU A 147 17.62 14.19 -9.03
N ILE A 148 17.33 15.47 -8.85
CA ILE A 148 17.95 16.30 -7.81
C ILE A 148 17.50 15.86 -6.40
N PRO A 149 16.18 15.71 -6.10
CA PRO A 149 15.71 15.16 -4.83
C PRO A 149 15.87 13.63 -4.76
N ARG A 150 16.49 13.03 -5.78
CA ARG A 150 16.72 11.58 -5.84
C ARG A 150 15.43 10.77 -5.80
N PHE A 151 14.38 11.21 -6.50
CA PHE A 151 13.19 10.35 -6.71
C PHE A 151 13.52 9.18 -7.62
N TYR A 152 14.58 9.31 -8.40
CA TYR A 152 15.21 8.26 -9.20
C TYR A 152 16.72 8.40 -9.10
N ASP A 153 17.45 7.30 -9.19
CA ASP A 153 18.90 7.30 -9.35
C ASP A 153 19.27 7.40 -10.84
N ALA A 154 20.23 8.24 -11.19
CA ALA A 154 20.76 8.30 -12.55
C ALA A 154 21.27 6.93 -12.99
N THR A 155 21.07 6.55 -14.26
CA THR A 155 21.56 5.29 -14.81
C THR A 155 23.09 5.37 -14.99
N GLU A 156 23.58 6.52 -15.48
CA GLU A 156 25.00 6.81 -15.67
C GLU A 156 25.30 8.24 -15.21
N GLY A 157 26.54 8.50 -14.87
CA GLY A 157 27.00 9.80 -14.39
C GLY A 157 26.62 10.06 -12.93
N GLU A 158 26.76 11.34 -12.53
CA GLU A 158 26.59 11.77 -11.15
C GLU A 158 25.77 13.05 -11.06
N VAL A 159 24.84 13.11 -10.11
CA VAL A 159 24.13 14.31 -9.70
C VAL A 159 24.69 14.72 -8.34
N LEU A 160 25.22 15.93 -8.24
CA LEU A 160 25.80 16.46 -7.01
C LEU A 160 24.98 17.65 -6.51
N VAL A 161 24.75 17.65 -5.22
CA VAL A 161 24.20 18.79 -4.47
C VAL A 161 25.27 19.19 -3.46
N ASP A 162 25.64 20.45 -3.46
CA ASP A 162 26.73 20.97 -2.61
C ASP A 162 28.05 20.19 -2.73
N GLY A 163 28.36 19.71 -3.94
CA GLY A 163 29.59 18.96 -4.24
C GLY A 163 29.55 17.47 -3.82
N VAL A 164 28.48 17.00 -3.17
CA VAL A 164 28.32 15.60 -2.76
C VAL A 164 27.29 14.91 -3.64
N ASN A 165 27.55 13.66 -4.02
CA ASN A 165 26.61 12.88 -4.82
C ASN A 165 25.31 12.67 -4.05
N VAL A 166 24.16 12.87 -4.69
CA VAL A 166 22.84 12.69 -4.07
C VAL A 166 22.63 11.26 -3.52
N ARG A 167 23.38 10.28 -4.03
CA ARG A 167 23.34 8.88 -3.56
C ARG A 167 23.99 8.68 -2.20
N ASP A 168 24.90 9.56 -1.83
CA ASP A 168 25.70 9.44 -0.61
C ASP A 168 25.03 10.13 0.58
N TYR A 169 24.05 11.01 0.34
CA TYR A 169 23.31 11.69 1.38
C TYR A 169 22.33 10.77 2.13
N THR A 170 22.12 11.06 3.43
CA THR A 170 20.89 10.68 4.11
C THR A 170 19.70 11.43 3.50
N PHE A 171 18.51 10.84 3.48
CA PHE A 171 17.34 11.51 2.88
C PHE A 171 16.99 12.80 3.60
N ASP A 172 17.04 12.80 4.93
CA ASP A 172 16.75 13.98 5.74
C ASP A 172 17.69 15.14 5.38
N THR A 173 19.00 14.87 5.27
CA THR A 173 19.97 15.90 4.92
C THR A 173 19.76 16.43 3.50
N LEU A 174 19.47 15.57 2.54
CA LEU A 174 19.21 15.99 1.16
C LEU A 174 17.94 16.83 1.07
N TYR A 175 16.84 16.37 1.67
CA TYR A 175 15.55 17.05 1.59
C TYR A 175 15.51 18.38 2.34
N ASN A 176 16.21 18.48 3.47
CA ASN A 176 16.35 19.75 4.22
C ASN A 176 17.13 20.84 3.43
N LYS A 177 17.88 20.45 2.38
CA LYS A 177 18.57 21.39 1.48
C LYS A 177 17.72 21.85 0.29
N LEU A 178 16.60 21.17 0.01
CA LEU A 178 15.85 21.34 -1.24
C LEU A 178 14.42 21.83 -0.96
N GLY A 179 14.00 22.87 -1.67
CA GLY A 179 12.59 23.21 -1.81
C GLY A 179 12.09 22.70 -3.17
N TYR A 180 11.20 21.74 -3.18
CA TYR A 180 10.67 21.16 -4.42
C TYR A 180 9.22 21.56 -4.64
N VAL A 181 8.96 22.33 -5.70
CA VAL A 181 7.60 22.73 -6.10
C VAL A 181 7.17 21.90 -7.29
N THR A 182 6.12 21.12 -7.10
CA THR A 182 5.56 20.24 -8.14
C THR A 182 4.72 21.01 -9.14
N GLN A 183 4.65 20.54 -10.40
CA GLN A 183 3.80 21.13 -11.43
C GLN A 183 2.30 21.06 -11.04
N LYS A 184 1.87 19.97 -10.39
CA LYS A 184 0.52 19.78 -9.88
C LYS A 184 0.56 19.90 -8.37
N ALA A 185 0.02 21.00 -7.85
CA ALA A 185 -0.14 21.16 -6.42
C ALA A 185 -1.15 20.13 -5.87
N VAL A 186 -0.81 19.50 -4.76
CA VAL A 186 -1.69 18.61 -4.01
C VAL A 186 -1.93 19.26 -2.65
N LEU A 187 -3.19 19.51 -2.33
CA LEU A 187 -3.60 19.98 -1.01
C LEU A 187 -4.23 18.84 -0.25
N PHE A 188 -3.85 18.71 1.00
CA PHE A 188 -4.42 17.73 1.92
C PHE A 188 -5.63 18.34 2.64
N ALA A 189 -6.57 17.49 3.06
CA ALA A 189 -7.69 17.92 3.88
C ALA A 189 -7.18 18.50 5.20
N GLY A 190 -7.55 19.75 5.48
CA GLY A 190 -7.07 20.52 6.62
C GLY A 190 -7.03 22.00 6.32
N SER A 191 -6.49 22.79 7.25
CA SER A 191 -6.35 24.23 7.09
C SER A 191 -5.17 24.59 6.16
N ILE A 192 -5.10 25.85 5.74
CA ILE A 192 -3.93 26.40 5.03
C ILE A 192 -2.69 26.22 5.89
N ARG A 193 -2.78 26.46 7.20
CA ARG A 193 -1.69 26.22 8.16
C ARG A 193 -1.18 24.77 8.11
N ASP A 194 -2.09 23.80 8.15
CA ASP A 194 -1.75 22.37 8.11
C ASP A 194 -1.05 22.00 6.80
N ASN A 195 -1.46 22.58 5.69
CA ASN A 195 -0.85 22.37 4.39
C ASN A 195 0.53 23.02 4.25
N VAL A 196 0.76 24.20 4.85
CA VAL A 196 2.08 24.87 4.86
C VAL A 196 3.09 24.12 5.71
N TYR A 197 2.64 23.58 6.84
CA TYR A 197 3.48 22.76 7.73
C TYR A 197 3.42 21.27 7.44
N PHE A 198 2.85 20.89 6.30
CA PHE A 198 2.78 19.48 5.93
C PHE A 198 4.18 18.91 5.68
N GLY A 199 4.55 17.93 6.51
CA GLY A 199 5.84 17.26 6.47
C GLY A 199 6.62 17.39 7.77
N GLU A 200 7.71 16.66 7.87
CA GLU A 200 8.66 16.77 8.97
C GLU A 200 9.61 17.95 8.70
N SER A 201 9.65 18.91 9.62
CA SER A 201 10.55 20.04 9.57
C SER A 201 11.16 20.27 10.95
N GLU A 202 12.46 20.59 10.98
CA GLU A 202 13.14 21.03 12.21
C GLU A 202 12.74 22.46 12.63
N ALA A 203 12.10 23.21 11.71
CA ALA A 203 11.64 24.57 12.01
C ALA A 203 10.40 24.52 12.91
N PRO A 204 10.34 25.38 13.93
CA PRO A 204 9.15 25.47 14.78
C PRO A 204 7.95 25.93 13.97
N ALA A 205 6.79 25.29 14.20
CA ALA A 205 5.53 25.64 13.58
C ALA A 205 4.93 26.90 14.27
N ASP A 206 5.61 28.04 14.18
CA ASP A 206 5.17 29.29 14.76
C ASP A 206 4.44 30.19 13.74
N ASP A 207 3.70 31.17 14.25
CA ASP A 207 2.89 32.06 13.41
C ASP A 207 3.75 33.05 12.61
N GLU A 208 4.97 33.34 13.04
CA GLU A 208 5.88 34.23 12.36
C GLU A 208 6.45 33.55 11.09
N CYS A 209 6.90 32.32 11.19
CA CYS A 209 7.33 31.53 10.03
C CYS A 209 6.19 31.32 9.02
N LEU A 210 4.97 31.08 9.52
CA LEU A 210 3.79 30.97 8.66
C LEU A 210 3.50 32.26 7.89
N ALA A 211 3.53 33.40 8.58
CA ALA A 211 3.32 34.70 7.96
C ALA A 211 4.37 35.03 6.90
N GLN A 212 5.65 34.71 7.18
CA GLN A 212 6.73 34.87 6.21
C GLN A 212 6.54 33.96 4.98
N ALA A 213 6.18 32.70 5.18
CA ALA A 213 5.92 31.77 4.07
C ALA A 213 4.77 32.25 3.17
N VAL A 214 3.67 32.72 3.78
CA VAL A 214 2.52 33.28 3.05
C VAL A 214 2.89 34.54 2.30
N GLU A 215 3.74 35.41 2.86
CA GLU A 215 4.20 36.63 2.21
C GLU A 215 5.16 36.32 1.05
N LEU A 216 6.17 35.46 1.26
CA LEU A 216 7.12 35.05 0.23
C LEU A 216 6.44 34.34 -0.96
N SER A 217 5.42 33.54 -0.70
CA SER A 217 4.63 32.89 -1.75
C SER A 217 3.67 33.81 -2.48
N GLN A 218 3.60 35.11 -2.13
CA GLN A 218 2.62 36.08 -2.65
C GLN A 218 1.15 35.68 -2.40
N ALA A 219 0.89 34.80 -1.44
CA ALA A 219 -0.45 34.32 -1.10
C ALA A 219 -1.19 35.22 -0.10
N LYS A 220 -0.51 36.21 0.52
CA LYS A 220 -1.07 37.04 1.58
C LYS A 220 -2.38 37.69 1.20
N GLU A 221 -2.43 38.34 0.03
CA GLU A 221 -3.66 39.02 -0.42
C GLU A 221 -4.87 38.08 -0.55
N PHE A 222 -4.62 36.85 -0.93
CA PHE A 222 -5.63 35.78 -1.03
C PHE A 222 -6.06 35.31 0.35
N VAL A 223 -5.09 34.98 1.22
CA VAL A 223 -5.34 34.46 2.57
C VAL A 223 -6.06 35.48 3.45
N ASP A 224 -5.69 36.77 3.37
CA ASP A 224 -6.32 37.85 4.15
C ASP A 224 -7.78 38.09 3.77
N LYS A 225 -8.23 37.64 2.59
CA LYS A 225 -9.67 37.73 2.16
C LYS A 225 -10.52 36.58 2.70
N LEU A 226 -9.91 35.55 3.25
CA LEU A 226 -10.64 34.40 3.80
C LEU A 226 -11.14 34.71 5.22
N PRO A 227 -12.33 34.21 5.61
CA PRO A 227 -12.95 34.53 6.91
C PRO A 227 -12.07 34.17 8.10
N ASP A 228 -11.34 33.06 8.00
CA ASP A 228 -10.50 32.51 9.09
C ASP A 228 -9.00 32.62 8.78
N GLY A 229 -8.61 33.40 7.75
CA GLY A 229 -7.21 33.55 7.33
C GLY A 229 -6.52 32.21 7.08
N THR A 230 -5.38 31.99 7.72
CA THR A 230 -4.59 30.74 7.60
C THR A 230 -5.25 29.53 8.22
N GLN A 231 -6.29 29.67 9.06
CA GLN A 231 -7.05 28.59 9.66
C GLN A 231 -8.23 28.12 8.76
N HIS A 232 -8.41 28.75 7.60
CA HIS A 232 -9.44 28.36 6.65
C HIS A 232 -9.18 26.97 6.07
N HIS A 233 -10.29 26.16 5.99
CA HIS A 233 -10.28 24.77 5.52
C HIS A 233 -10.69 24.65 4.06
#